data_b53fbdce9a34bab517fa23b303ca0a0d
#
_entry.id   b53fbdce9a34bab517fa23b303ca0a0d
#
_cell.length_a   1.000
_cell.length_b   1.000
_cell.length_c   1.000
_cell.angle_alpha   90.00
_cell.angle_beta   90.00
_cell.angle_gamma   90.00
#
_symmetry.space_group_name_H-M   'P 1'
#
loop_
_entity.id
_entity.type
_entity.pdbx_description
1 polymer ?
#
loop_
_entity_poly.entity_id
_entity_poly.type
_entity_poly.pdbx_seq_one_letter_code
_entity_poly.pdbx_strand_id
1 'polypeptide(L)'
;MLISRRDLIALLAVAAITIAQGFYAARLNVDFYKEHTPFFDSCSYTNQLAIIGSKTRSLGFLRAVQDSLSGEEGRNVALPYLEVNLLAPMVAPTRVMGVWLQSVWMMALALSLYWYFARYRALDRWLAILLVLPFISFARVYDWNGGLPDFRMDLSLYIFASLTAVWYLGTYETESRLPWVLAGVSAMLACVARATAPVYLLVMLGPLWLVRLAAARGKRRELLKKTLWMCLPVTVSAGAFLAYNFKYLYFYYVTWNPDANLHLPWSESKLHLKMAEAHVGTVLIWCALAAVAINVTCIRQWPRLDWKPIWLALVVPLFLMIRGAGLNPYVSMPAVFGFLLFACLPFEGIQPATRFLWARASIGILLAGGAVACAAAAGQAQPYSGSSATSMQGVRKVIDRVSEDARARGLRKIEFIAPELGDYHSCAISNVLTYEYGAIPGDGKALYVPGGLTYHFPEELTFMAPDELFWKMNVRGNSEEERLGNVVSMMAAESPDYLLLPDETTLRWLEQTRGYYFINRQTRQLKSRLLALNKWASLGDPIQVDSNERIEVYAPRDAR
;
A
#
# COMPACT_ATOMS: atom_id res chain seq x y z
N MET A 1 -35.81 -6.02 0.18
CA MET A 1 -35.77 -5.44 1.54
C MET A 1 -35.76 -3.93 1.38
N LEU A 2 -36.84 -3.25 1.80
CA LEU A 2 -36.99 -1.79 1.64
C LEU A 2 -36.07 -1.08 2.67
N ILE A 3 -35.24 -0.16 2.19
CA ILE A 3 -34.40 0.71 3.04
C ILE A 3 -35.34 1.75 3.67
N SER A 4 -35.34 1.88 4.98
CA SER A 4 -36.14 2.91 5.64
C SER A 4 -35.54 4.30 5.40
N ARG A 5 -36.34 5.37 5.46
CA ARG A 5 -35.85 6.76 5.35
C ARG A 5 -34.73 7.06 6.36
N ARG A 6 -34.81 6.50 7.57
CA ARG A 6 -33.81 6.68 8.62
C ARG A 6 -32.50 5.94 8.30
N ASP A 7 -32.56 4.75 7.67
CA ASP A 7 -31.36 4.04 7.22
C ASP A 7 -30.69 4.78 6.06
N LEU A 8 -31.48 5.33 5.14
CA LEU A 8 -30.93 6.14 4.05
C LEU A 8 -30.17 7.37 4.58
N ILE A 9 -30.73 8.09 5.55
CA ILE A 9 -30.06 9.24 6.18
C ILE A 9 -28.75 8.80 6.84
N ALA A 10 -28.74 7.68 7.55
CA ALA A 10 -27.53 7.17 8.19
C ALA A 10 -26.47 6.73 7.17
N LEU A 11 -26.86 6.06 6.09
CA LEU A 11 -25.95 5.71 4.98
C LEU A 11 -25.35 6.95 4.32
N LEU A 12 -26.17 7.98 4.09
CA LEU A 12 -25.69 9.27 3.57
C LEU A 12 -24.72 9.96 4.55
N ALA A 13 -24.96 9.87 5.86
CA ALA A 13 -24.04 10.40 6.86
C ALA A 13 -22.69 9.67 6.84
N VAL A 14 -22.69 8.32 6.76
CA VAL A 14 -21.46 7.53 6.63
C VAL A 14 -20.72 7.87 5.33
N ALA A 15 -21.42 8.00 4.22
CA ALA A 15 -20.84 8.42 2.96
C ALA A 15 -20.21 9.83 3.05
N ALA A 16 -20.92 10.79 3.66
CA ALA A 16 -20.41 12.14 3.85
C ALA A 16 -19.13 12.17 4.72
N ILE A 17 -19.08 11.38 5.79
CA ILE A 17 -17.89 11.25 6.65
C ILE A 17 -16.71 10.71 5.84
N THR A 18 -16.90 9.66 5.04
CA THR A 18 -15.81 9.07 4.24
C THR A 18 -15.38 9.96 3.09
N ILE A 19 -16.28 10.73 2.49
CA ILE A 19 -15.93 11.76 1.50
C ILE A 19 -15.09 12.85 2.17
N ALA A 20 -15.50 13.36 3.34
CA ALA A 20 -14.72 14.33 4.09
C ALA A 20 -13.32 13.81 4.46
N GLN A 21 -13.23 12.52 4.84
CA GLN A 21 -11.95 11.84 5.06
C GLN A 21 -11.10 11.79 3.80
N GLY A 22 -11.68 11.50 2.64
CA GLY A 22 -10.99 11.51 1.34
C GLY A 22 -10.42 12.90 1.01
N PHE A 23 -11.20 13.96 1.23
CA PHE A 23 -10.72 15.35 1.08
C PHE A 23 -9.58 15.67 2.04
N TYR A 24 -9.69 15.24 3.29
CA TYR A 24 -8.63 15.43 4.28
C TYR A 24 -7.33 14.70 3.88
N ALA A 25 -7.43 13.44 3.47
CA ALA A 25 -6.28 12.68 2.99
C ALA A 25 -5.67 13.29 1.70
N ALA A 26 -6.52 13.76 0.78
CA ALA A 26 -6.07 14.46 -0.43
C ALA A 26 -5.32 15.75 -0.11
N ARG A 27 -5.80 16.52 0.88
CA ARG A 27 -5.09 17.70 1.37
C ARG A 27 -3.73 17.34 1.96
N LEU A 28 -3.67 16.33 2.84
CA LEU A 28 -2.40 15.85 3.39
C LEU A 28 -1.43 15.44 2.27
N ASN A 29 -1.92 14.72 1.25
CA ASN A 29 -1.13 14.34 0.08
C ASN A 29 -0.56 15.56 -0.65
N VAL A 30 -1.40 16.54 -0.96
CA VAL A 30 -0.98 17.77 -1.66
C VAL A 30 0.03 18.56 -0.83
N ASP A 31 -0.20 18.72 0.48
CA ASP A 31 0.70 19.48 1.36
C ASP A 31 2.06 18.78 1.47
N PHE A 32 2.08 17.45 1.53
CA PHE A 32 3.31 16.66 1.51
C PHE A 32 4.10 16.85 0.21
N TYR A 33 3.46 16.71 -0.94
CA TYR A 33 4.14 16.78 -2.24
C TYR A 33 4.57 18.18 -2.67
N LYS A 34 4.27 19.21 -1.90
CA LYS A 34 4.90 20.54 -2.06
C LYS A 34 6.38 20.52 -1.71
N GLU A 35 6.76 19.70 -0.73
CA GLU A 35 8.08 19.68 -0.14
C GLU A 35 8.86 18.39 -0.38
N HIS A 36 8.14 17.26 -0.57
CA HIS A 36 8.72 15.93 -0.64
C HIS A 36 8.26 15.13 -1.87
N THR A 37 9.08 14.20 -2.31
CA THR A 37 8.68 13.19 -3.30
C THR A 37 7.97 12.01 -2.62
N PRO A 38 7.17 11.21 -3.36
CA PRO A 38 6.60 9.98 -2.80
C PRO A 38 7.69 9.05 -2.27
N PHE A 39 7.35 8.35 -1.18
CA PHE A 39 8.26 7.39 -0.59
C PHE A 39 8.32 6.10 -1.42
N PHE A 40 9.50 5.56 -1.65
CA PHE A 40 9.86 4.25 -2.22
C PHE A 40 8.78 3.60 -3.15
N ASP A 41 8.04 2.59 -2.65
CA ASP A 41 7.01 1.91 -3.45
C ASP A 41 5.89 2.85 -3.92
N SER A 42 5.51 3.83 -3.11
CA SER A 42 4.47 4.82 -3.47
C SER A 42 4.86 5.63 -4.69
N CYS A 43 6.15 5.93 -4.81
CA CYS A 43 6.70 6.60 -5.98
C CYS A 43 6.47 5.77 -7.25
N SER A 44 6.79 4.48 -7.18
CA SER A 44 6.59 3.56 -8.29
C SER A 44 5.10 3.44 -8.65
N TYR A 45 4.22 3.21 -7.67
CA TYR A 45 2.78 3.10 -7.92
C TYR A 45 2.18 4.39 -8.48
N THR A 46 2.60 5.55 -7.97
CA THR A 46 2.10 6.84 -8.46
C THR A 46 2.55 7.10 -9.90
N ASN A 47 3.81 6.78 -10.23
CA ASN A 47 4.30 6.89 -11.60
C ASN A 47 3.54 5.95 -12.55
N GLN A 48 3.26 4.72 -12.11
CA GLN A 48 2.49 3.76 -12.91
C GLN A 48 1.07 4.26 -13.22
N LEU A 49 0.42 5.05 -12.34
CA LEU A 49 -0.87 5.65 -12.67
C LEU A 49 -0.79 6.54 -13.93
N ALA A 50 0.24 7.38 -14.03
CA ALA A 50 0.45 8.25 -15.18
C ALA A 50 0.77 7.45 -16.44
N ILE A 51 1.64 6.44 -16.34
CA ILE A 51 2.03 5.55 -17.43
C ILE A 51 0.80 4.81 -17.99
N ILE A 52 0.02 4.16 -17.13
CA ILE A 52 -1.16 3.41 -17.51
C ILE A 52 -2.24 4.32 -18.10
N GLY A 53 -2.43 5.50 -17.52
CA GLY A 53 -3.33 6.50 -18.07
C GLY A 53 -2.92 6.97 -19.48
N SER A 54 -1.62 7.14 -19.72
CA SER A 54 -1.08 7.45 -21.04
C SER A 54 -1.29 6.29 -22.02
N LYS A 55 -0.97 5.06 -21.63
CA LYS A 55 -1.20 3.84 -22.41
C LYS A 55 -2.66 3.69 -22.81
N THR A 56 -3.57 3.90 -21.87
CA THR A 56 -5.01 3.76 -22.14
C THR A 56 -5.47 4.72 -23.23
N ARG A 57 -4.95 5.95 -23.22
CA ARG A 57 -5.28 6.97 -24.22
C ARG A 57 -4.65 6.71 -25.57
N SER A 58 -3.42 6.19 -25.62
CA SER A 58 -2.66 6.00 -26.86
C SER A 58 -2.89 4.64 -27.52
N LEU A 59 -2.95 3.55 -26.75
CA LEU A 59 -3.08 2.17 -27.26
C LEU A 59 -4.52 1.66 -27.25
N GLY A 60 -5.42 2.38 -26.56
CA GLY A 60 -6.80 1.98 -26.36
C GLY A 60 -7.01 1.06 -25.15
N PHE A 61 -8.24 1.05 -24.66
CA PHE A 61 -8.64 0.41 -23.42
C PHE A 61 -8.27 -1.08 -23.30
N LEU A 62 -8.59 -1.89 -24.32
CA LEU A 62 -8.37 -3.33 -24.26
C LEU A 62 -6.89 -3.70 -24.16
N ARG A 63 -6.03 -3.02 -24.92
CA ARG A 63 -4.59 -3.26 -24.88
C ARG A 63 -4.00 -2.83 -23.54
N ALA A 64 -4.39 -1.67 -23.03
CA ALA A 64 -3.94 -1.18 -21.75
C ALA A 64 -4.38 -2.09 -20.57
N VAL A 65 -5.61 -2.64 -20.61
CA VAL A 65 -6.08 -3.65 -19.65
C VAL A 65 -5.23 -4.92 -19.72
N GLN A 66 -4.94 -5.40 -20.93
CA GLN A 66 -4.09 -6.57 -21.11
C GLN A 66 -2.69 -6.35 -20.49
N ASP A 67 -2.09 -5.19 -20.74
CA ASP A 67 -0.78 -4.83 -20.19
C ASP A 67 -0.83 -4.71 -18.65
N SER A 68 -1.91 -4.14 -18.10
CA SER A 68 -2.10 -4.03 -16.64
C SER A 68 -2.29 -5.39 -15.93
N LEU A 69 -2.76 -6.41 -16.66
CA LEU A 69 -2.93 -7.77 -16.16
C LEU A 69 -1.70 -8.64 -16.39
N SER A 70 -0.79 -8.23 -17.29
CA SER A 70 0.34 -9.05 -17.72
C SER A 70 1.63 -8.75 -16.96
N GLY A 71 2.31 -9.81 -16.53
CA GLY A 71 3.73 -9.85 -16.19
C GLY A 71 4.25 -8.73 -15.31
N GLU A 72 5.10 -7.89 -15.85
CA GLU A 72 5.90 -6.94 -15.10
C GLU A 72 5.09 -5.79 -14.49
N GLU A 73 4.04 -5.32 -15.14
CA GLU A 73 3.18 -4.25 -14.65
C GLU A 73 2.10 -4.76 -13.67
N GLY A 74 1.53 -5.94 -13.96
CA GLY A 74 0.52 -6.59 -13.13
C GLY A 74 1.03 -7.30 -11.88
N ARG A 75 2.30 -7.19 -11.58
CA ARG A 75 3.06 -7.91 -10.52
C ARG A 75 2.22 -8.42 -9.34
N ASN A 76 1.95 -7.49 -8.42
CA ASN A 76 1.27 -7.76 -7.15
C ASN A 76 -0.06 -7.05 -7.05
N VAL A 77 -0.40 -6.17 -8.00
CA VAL A 77 -1.35 -5.08 -7.82
C VAL A 77 -1.98 -4.66 -9.15
N ALA A 78 -2.83 -5.49 -9.69
CA ALA A 78 -3.53 -5.17 -10.94
C ALA A 78 -4.74 -4.24 -10.73
N LEU A 79 -5.41 -4.31 -9.56
CA LEU A 79 -6.69 -3.60 -9.37
C LEU A 79 -6.61 -2.09 -9.58
N PRO A 80 -5.66 -1.34 -8.98
CA PRO A 80 -5.58 0.10 -9.20
C PRO A 80 -5.29 0.47 -10.65
N TYR A 81 -4.56 -0.35 -11.36
CA TYR A 81 -4.25 -0.15 -12.76
C TYR A 81 -5.49 -0.35 -13.63
N LEU A 82 -6.32 -1.35 -13.32
CA LEU A 82 -7.62 -1.54 -13.98
C LEU A 82 -8.56 -0.35 -13.74
N GLU A 83 -8.55 0.19 -12.52
CA GLU A 83 -9.33 1.39 -12.18
C GLU A 83 -8.87 2.61 -12.98
N VAL A 84 -7.56 2.81 -13.12
CA VAL A 84 -7.01 3.87 -13.97
C VAL A 84 -7.37 3.67 -15.43
N ASN A 85 -7.31 2.43 -15.95
CA ASN A 85 -7.75 2.13 -17.32
C ASN A 85 -9.21 2.54 -17.55
N LEU A 86 -10.09 2.36 -16.56
CA LEU A 86 -11.49 2.76 -16.66
C LEU A 86 -11.68 4.29 -16.63
N LEU A 87 -10.86 5.01 -15.85
CA LEU A 87 -11.01 6.45 -15.63
C LEU A 87 -10.21 7.31 -16.61
N ALA A 88 -9.10 6.82 -17.13
CA ALA A 88 -8.17 7.59 -17.97
C ALA A 88 -8.78 8.19 -19.24
N PRO A 89 -9.82 7.62 -19.87
CA PRO A 89 -10.50 8.29 -20.97
C PRO A 89 -11.22 9.58 -20.57
N MET A 90 -11.59 9.72 -19.28
CA MET A 90 -12.37 10.85 -18.77
C MET A 90 -11.54 11.82 -17.94
N VAL A 91 -10.52 11.32 -17.22
CA VAL A 91 -9.75 12.08 -16.25
C VAL A 91 -8.26 11.82 -16.44
N ALA A 92 -7.47 12.90 -16.49
CA ALA A 92 -6.01 12.78 -16.50
C ALA A 92 -5.52 12.25 -15.14
N PRO A 93 -4.62 11.26 -15.10
CA PRO A 93 -4.04 10.78 -13.87
C PRO A 93 -3.27 11.89 -13.15
N THR A 94 -3.51 12.02 -11.86
CA THR A 94 -2.81 12.94 -10.96
C THR A 94 -2.32 12.18 -9.73
N ARG A 95 -1.38 12.72 -8.99
CA ARG A 95 -0.92 12.13 -7.71
C ARG A 95 -2.08 11.85 -6.74
N VAL A 96 -3.06 12.75 -6.71
CA VAL A 96 -4.24 12.65 -5.82
C VAL A 96 -5.22 11.56 -6.28
N MET A 97 -5.14 11.09 -7.53
CA MET A 97 -6.03 10.05 -8.05
C MET A 97 -5.99 8.78 -7.19
N GLY A 98 -4.78 8.36 -6.79
CA GLY A 98 -4.62 7.18 -5.92
C GLY A 98 -5.36 7.31 -4.58
N VAL A 99 -5.36 8.51 -3.98
CA VAL A 99 -6.11 8.80 -2.75
C VAL A 99 -7.60 8.60 -2.96
N TRP A 100 -8.15 9.10 -4.07
CA TRP A 100 -9.58 8.97 -4.38
C TRP A 100 -9.98 7.53 -4.70
N LEU A 101 -9.16 6.78 -5.43
CA LEU A 101 -9.41 5.36 -5.70
C LEU A 101 -9.55 4.57 -4.38
N GLN A 102 -8.61 4.75 -3.46
CA GLN A 102 -8.67 4.09 -2.15
C GLN A 102 -9.81 4.61 -1.28
N SER A 103 -10.14 5.90 -1.35
CA SER A 103 -11.26 6.50 -0.59
C SER A 103 -12.62 5.95 -1.01
N VAL A 104 -12.84 5.65 -2.28
CA VAL A 104 -14.07 5.01 -2.78
C VAL A 104 -14.23 3.62 -2.14
N TRP A 105 -13.17 2.83 -2.08
CA TRP A 105 -13.21 1.52 -1.45
C TRP A 105 -13.33 1.59 0.07
N MET A 106 -12.72 2.59 0.69
CA MET A 106 -12.90 2.86 2.13
C MET A 106 -14.37 3.22 2.43
N MET A 107 -15.03 3.97 1.56
CA MET A 107 -16.46 4.24 1.67
C MET A 107 -17.28 2.94 1.54
N ALA A 108 -16.93 2.05 0.62
CA ALA A 108 -17.59 0.74 0.49
C ALA A 108 -17.44 -0.09 1.77
N LEU A 109 -16.27 -0.07 2.41
CA LEU A 109 -16.05 -0.71 3.71
C LEU A 109 -16.90 -0.07 4.81
N ALA A 110 -16.91 1.26 4.89
CA ALA A 110 -17.69 1.98 5.88
C ALA A 110 -19.19 1.70 5.78
N LEU A 111 -19.75 1.73 4.56
CA LEU A 111 -21.15 1.41 4.31
C LEU A 111 -21.49 -0.06 4.63
N SER A 112 -20.56 -0.99 4.33
CA SER A 112 -20.71 -2.41 4.65
C SER A 112 -20.68 -2.67 6.15
N LEU A 113 -19.78 -2.00 6.89
CA LEU A 113 -19.71 -2.05 8.36
C LEU A 113 -20.97 -1.47 9.00
N TYR A 114 -21.41 -0.29 8.53
CA TYR A 114 -22.67 0.28 8.99
C TYR A 114 -23.82 -0.71 8.79
N TRP A 115 -23.92 -1.30 7.59
CA TRP A 115 -24.95 -2.30 7.30
C TRP A 115 -24.87 -3.50 8.23
N TYR A 116 -23.65 -4.01 8.46
CA TYR A 116 -23.40 -5.12 9.38
C TYR A 116 -23.90 -4.78 10.79
N PHE A 117 -23.46 -3.66 11.36
CA PHE A 117 -23.85 -3.26 12.71
C PHE A 117 -25.35 -2.96 12.83
N ALA A 118 -25.90 -2.17 11.92
CA ALA A 118 -27.29 -1.73 12.00
C ALA A 118 -28.31 -2.86 11.67
N ARG A 119 -27.98 -3.71 10.69
CA ARG A 119 -28.94 -4.70 10.18
C ARG A 119 -28.71 -6.12 10.68
N TYR A 120 -27.46 -6.54 10.71
CA TYR A 120 -27.16 -7.91 11.14
C TYR A 120 -26.98 -8.00 12.65
N ARG A 121 -26.47 -6.95 13.26
CA ARG A 121 -26.30 -6.88 14.73
C ARG A 121 -27.44 -6.11 15.43
N ALA A 122 -28.39 -5.57 14.68
CA ALA A 122 -29.55 -4.83 15.17
C ALA A 122 -29.21 -3.67 16.13
N LEU A 123 -28.06 -3.02 15.91
CA LEU A 123 -27.65 -1.87 16.72
C LEU A 123 -28.43 -0.60 16.30
N ASP A 124 -28.53 0.33 17.26
CA ASP A 124 -29.02 1.67 16.95
C ASP A 124 -28.15 2.34 15.86
N ARG A 125 -28.80 3.10 14.98
CA ARG A 125 -28.15 3.68 13.80
C ARG A 125 -27.00 4.62 14.14
N TRP A 126 -27.19 5.44 15.18
CA TRP A 126 -26.17 6.38 15.61
C TRP A 126 -24.98 5.65 16.20
N LEU A 127 -25.24 4.63 17.00
CA LEU A 127 -24.21 3.76 17.52
C LEU A 127 -23.45 3.04 16.40
N ALA A 128 -24.17 2.52 15.40
CA ALA A 128 -23.55 1.90 14.24
C ALA A 128 -22.62 2.87 13.47
N ILE A 129 -23.02 4.15 13.32
CA ILE A 129 -22.14 5.17 12.72
C ILE A 129 -20.89 5.38 13.57
N LEU A 130 -21.01 5.55 14.90
CA LEU A 130 -19.88 5.72 15.81
C LEU A 130 -18.90 4.55 15.74
N LEU A 131 -19.41 3.32 15.65
CA LEU A 131 -18.60 2.12 15.57
C LEU A 131 -17.90 1.92 14.21
N VAL A 132 -18.35 2.56 13.14
CA VAL A 132 -17.66 2.55 11.84
C VAL A 132 -16.38 3.37 11.89
N LEU A 133 -16.35 4.48 12.63
CA LEU A 133 -15.25 5.44 12.64
C LEU A 133 -13.88 4.83 12.92
N PRO A 134 -13.68 3.98 13.95
CA PRO A 134 -12.37 3.40 14.23
C PRO A 134 -11.83 2.53 13.09
N PHE A 135 -12.69 1.89 12.29
CA PHE A 135 -12.26 1.05 11.17
C PHE A 135 -11.79 1.85 9.96
N ILE A 136 -12.21 3.09 9.84
CA ILE A 136 -11.83 3.97 8.73
C ILE A 136 -10.86 5.07 9.16
N SER A 137 -10.59 5.23 10.45
CA SER A 137 -9.81 6.35 11.01
C SER A 137 -8.86 5.91 12.13
N PHE A 138 -8.09 4.86 11.94
CA PHE A 138 -6.96 4.52 12.81
C PHE A 138 -5.66 5.16 12.29
N ALA A 139 -4.60 5.20 13.09
CA ALA A 139 -3.39 5.95 12.76
C ALA A 139 -2.83 5.62 11.38
N ARG A 140 -2.75 4.32 11.03
CA ARG A 140 -2.21 3.86 9.75
C ARG A 140 -2.99 4.33 8.53
N VAL A 141 -4.28 4.65 8.66
CA VAL A 141 -5.08 5.20 7.55
C VAL A 141 -4.53 6.53 7.04
N TYR A 142 -3.91 7.31 7.92
CA TYR A 142 -3.34 8.62 7.59
C TYR A 142 -1.82 8.62 7.45
N ASP A 143 -1.19 7.46 7.54
CA ASP A 143 0.27 7.34 7.46
C ASP A 143 0.74 7.58 6.03
N TRP A 144 1.86 8.29 5.90
CA TRP A 144 2.60 8.53 4.66
C TRP A 144 3.27 7.28 4.09
N ASN A 145 3.23 6.17 4.82
CA ASN A 145 3.81 4.90 4.44
C ASN A 145 2.72 3.83 4.40
N GLY A 146 1.86 3.89 3.41
CA GLY A 146 0.82 2.91 3.12
C GLY A 146 -0.59 3.26 3.57
N GLY A 147 -0.85 4.51 4.01
CA GLY A 147 -2.19 5.02 4.30
C GLY A 147 -2.90 5.65 3.10
N LEU A 148 -4.03 6.31 3.33
CA LEU A 148 -4.78 7.02 2.28
C LEU A 148 -3.96 8.13 1.58
N PRO A 149 -3.17 8.97 2.30
CA PRO A 149 -2.36 10.00 1.65
C PRO A 149 -1.25 9.43 0.78
N ASP A 150 -0.86 8.19 1.03
CA ASP A 150 0.22 7.51 0.37
C ASP A 150 -0.32 6.36 -0.47
N PHE A 151 -0.29 6.49 -1.78
CA PHE A 151 -0.86 5.50 -2.69
C PHE A 151 -0.07 4.19 -2.68
N ARG A 152 -0.42 3.29 -1.74
CA ARG A 152 0.14 1.93 -1.63
C ARG A 152 -0.97 0.88 -1.50
N MET A 153 -0.66 -0.33 -1.95
CA MET A 153 -1.62 -1.43 -2.01
C MET A 153 -1.89 -2.11 -0.66
N ASP A 154 -1.17 -1.74 0.36
CA ASP A 154 -1.33 -2.29 1.70
C ASP A 154 -2.67 -1.90 2.33
N LEU A 155 -3.09 -0.65 2.12
CA LEU A 155 -4.42 -0.21 2.53
C LEU A 155 -5.54 -0.92 1.75
N SER A 156 -5.33 -1.19 0.46
CA SER A 156 -6.27 -1.97 -0.35
C SER A 156 -6.43 -3.40 0.19
N LEU A 157 -5.35 -4.04 0.64
CA LEU A 157 -5.43 -5.34 1.31
C LEU A 157 -6.29 -5.26 2.57
N TYR A 158 -6.07 -4.24 3.42
CA TYR A 158 -6.90 -4.01 4.61
C TYR A 158 -8.38 -3.87 4.26
N ILE A 159 -8.69 -2.99 3.31
CA ILE A 159 -10.07 -2.69 2.91
C ILE A 159 -10.78 -3.95 2.42
N PHE A 160 -10.19 -4.67 1.47
CA PHE A 160 -10.85 -5.81 0.85
C PHE A 160 -10.88 -7.06 1.74
N ALA A 161 -9.85 -7.30 2.56
CA ALA A 161 -9.87 -8.36 3.56
C ALA A 161 -10.96 -8.09 4.62
N SER A 162 -11.09 -6.84 5.05
CA SER A 162 -12.13 -6.41 5.99
C SER A 162 -13.54 -6.52 5.38
N LEU A 163 -13.72 -6.07 4.14
CA LEU A 163 -14.98 -6.25 3.40
C LEU A 163 -15.36 -7.73 3.29
N THR A 164 -14.40 -8.58 2.95
CA THR A 164 -14.62 -10.04 2.86
C THR A 164 -15.06 -10.59 4.21
N ALA A 165 -14.39 -10.20 5.29
CA ALA A 165 -14.71 -10.65 6.65
C ALA A 165 -16.11 -10.17 7.09
N VAL A 166 -16.46 -8.89 6.86
CA VAL A 166 -17.76 -8.30 7.18
C VAL A 166 -18.88 -9.06 6.48
N TRP A 167 -18.77 -9.26 5.18
CA TRP A 167 -19.80 -9.97 4.42
C TRP A 167 -19.83 -11.46 4.74
N TYR A 168 -18.67 -12.08 5.01
CA TYR A 168 -18.64 -13.47 5.48
C TYR A 168 -19.34 -13.62 6.85
N LEU A 169 -19.09 -12.73 7.80
CA LEU A 169 -19.82 -12.69 9.07
C LEU A 169 -21.33 -12.49 8.86
N GLY A 170 -21.71 -11.63 7.91
CA GLY A 170 -23.12 -11.44 7.53
C GLY A 170 -23.80 -12.73 7.05
N THR A 171 -23.06 -13.71 6.52
CA THR A 171 -23.63 -15.02 6.13
C THR A 171 -24.13 -15.86 7.30
N TYR A 172 -23.74 -15.56 8.54
CA TYR A 172 -24.27 -16.22 9.74
C TYR A 172 -25.62 -15.66 10.17
N GLU A 173 -25.93 -14.43 9.75
CA GLU A 173 -27.08 -13.66 10.22
C GLU A 173 -28.27 -13.70 9.23
N THR A 174 -28.06 -14.23 8.02
CA THR A 174 -29.14 -14.32 7.02
C THR A 174 -28.98 -15.53 6.11
N GLU A 175 -30.11 -16.06 5.67
CA GLU A 175 -30.16 -17.12 4.66
C GLU A 175 -29.97 -16.62 3.22
N SER A 176 -29.94 -15.30 3.01
CA SER A 176 -29.72 -14.68 1.71
C SER A 176 -28.37 -15.10 1.08
N ARG A 177 -28.36 -15.21 -0.25
CA ARG A 177 -27.12 -15.44 -1.02
C ARG A 177 -26.25 -14.19 -1.16
N LEU A 178 -26.85 -13.00 -0.98
CA LEU A 178 -26.14 -11.73 -1.20
C LEU A 178 -24.86 -11.59 -0.38
N PRO A 179 -24.80 -11.86 0.94
CA PRO A 179 -23.54 -11.77 1.69
C PRO A 179 -22.45 -12.73 1.18
N TRP A 180 -22.83 -13.92 0.69
CA TRP A 180 -21.88 -14.87 0.10
C TRP A 180 -21.25 -14.32 -1.19
N VAL A 181 -22.09 -13.76 -2.07
CA VAL A 181 -21.62 -13.14 -3.32
C VAL A 181 -20.72 -11.95 -3.01
N LEU A 182 -21.15 -11.06 -2.10
CA LEU A 182 -20.35 -9.88 -1.73
C LEU A 182 -19.04 -10.25 -1.06
N ALA A 183 -19.01 -11.28 -0.21
CA ALA A 183 -17.76 -11.83 0.33
C ALA A 183 -16.84 -12.36 -0.78
N GLY A 184 -17.40 -13.07 -1.77
CA GLY A 184 -16.66 -13.58 -2.91
C GLY A 184 -16.08 -12.47 -3.80
N VAL A 185 -16.88 -11.46 -4.12
CA VAL A 185 -16.41 -10.30 -4.90
C VAL A 185 -15.34 -9.54 -4.13
N SER A 186 -15.52 -9.30 -2.83
CA SER A 186 -14.51 -8.64 -2.01
C SER A 186 -13.21 -9.44 -1.92
N ALA A 187 -13.30 -10.77 -1.80
CA ALA A 187 -12.14 -11.67 -1.79
C ALA A 187 -11.40 -11.66 -3.14
N MET A 188 -12.15 -11.66 -4.24
CA MET A 188 -11.59 -11.50 -5.59
C MET A 188 -10.81 -10.18 -5.71
N LEU A 189 -11.43 -9.08 -5.31
CA LEU A 189 -10.79 -7.76 -5.34
C LEU A 189 -9.53 -7.71 -4.45
N ALA A 190 -9.57 -8.34 -3.26
CA ALA A 190 -8.38 -8.48 -2.41
C ALA A 190 -7.23 -9.19 -3.13
N CYS A 191 -7.51 -10.32 -3.80
CA CYS A 191 -6.51 -11.11 -4.51
C CYS A 191 -5.91 -10.37 -5.72
N VAL A 192 -6.73 -9.59 -6.43
CA VAL A 192 -6.27 -8.77 -7.56
C VAL A 192 -5.57 -7.49 -7.09
N ALA A 193 -5.94 -6.97 -5.91
CA ALA A 193 -5.25 -5.83 -5.32
C ALA A 193 -3.89 -6.20 -4.72
N ARG A 194 -3.77 -7.41 -4.14
CA ARG A 194 -2.52 -7.85 -3.51
C ARG A 194 -2.38 -9.38 -3.62
N ALA A 195 -1.32 -9.86 -4.25
CA ALA A 195 -1.11 -11.30 -4.45
C ALA A 195 -0.98 -12.12 -3.16
N THR A 196 -0.66 -11.49 -2.02
CA THR A 196 -0.62 -12.13 -0.70
C THR A 196 -1.99 -12.30 -0.05
N ALA A 197 -3.03 -11.64 -0.57
CA ALA A 197 -4.38 -11.67 0.01
C ALA A 197 -4.97 -13.08 0.18
N PRO A 198 -4.79 -14.05 -0.73
CA PRO A 198 -5.30 -15.41 -0.54
C PRO A 198 -4.86 -16.05 0.77
N VAL A 199 -3.61 -15.82 1.18
CA VAL A 199 -3.06 -16.37 2.43
C VAL A 199 -3.79 -15.75 3.65
N TYR A 200 -3.96 -14.42 3.67
CA TYR A 200 -4.69 -13.75 4.74
C TYR A 200 -6.14 -14.21 4.82
N LEU A 201 -6.83 -14.27 3.68
CA LEU A 201 -8.22 -14.71 3.63
C LEU A 201 -8.39 -16.17 4.10
N LEU A 202 -7.47 -17.04 3.70
CA LEU A 202 -7.46 -18.44 4.14
C LEU A 202 -7.26 -18.54 5.66
N VAL A 203 -6.29 -17.81 6.20
CA VAL A 203 -5.99 -17.78 7.64
C VAL A 203 -7.15 -17.20 8.43
N MET A 204 -7.76 -16.10 7.97
CA MET A 204 -8.86 -15.44 8.65
C MET A 204 -10.15 -16.26 8.62
N LEU A 205 -10.53 -16.76 7.45
CA LEU A 205 -11.86 -17.31 7.20
C LEU A 205 -11.91 -18.84 7.12
N GLY A 206 -10.82 -19.48 6.76
CA GLY A 206 -10.74 -20.93 6.61
C GLY A 206 -11.15 -21.69 7.87
N PRO A 207 -10.57 -21.42 9.05
CA PRO A 207 -10.98 -22.05 10.29
C PRO A 207 -12.45 -21.75 10.69
N LEU A 208 -12.92 -20.51 10.47
CA LEU A 208 -14.31 -20.17 10.71
C LEU A 208 -15.25 -21.02 9.84
N TRP A 209 -14.87 -21.22 8.56
CA TRP A 209 -15.61 -22.05 7.63
C TRP A 209 -15.57 -23.52 8.02
N LEU A 210 -14.41 -24.07 8.42
CA LEU A 210 -14.26 -25.45 8.85
C LEU A 210 -15.12 -25.77 10.08
N VAL A 211 -15.09 -24.89 11.09
CA VAL A 211 -15.94 -25.04 12.29
C VAL A 211 -17.42 -25.02 11.90
N ARG A 212 -17.82 -24.11 11.02
CA ARG A 212 -19.19 -24.03 10.52
C ARG A 212 -19.60 -25.29 9.76
N LEU A 213 -18.71 -25.81 8.91
CA LEU A 213 -18.94 -27.05 8.17
C LEU A 213 -19.07 -28.27 9.10
N ALA A 214 -18.25 -28.35 10.13
CA ALA A 214 -18.33 -29.39 11.15
C ALA A 214 -19.66 -29.32 11.94
N ALA A 215 -20.08 -28.11 12.28
CA ALA A 215 -21.34 -27.88 13.02
C ALA A 215 -22.60 -28.08 12.15
N ALA A 216 -22.50 -28.01 10.83
CA ALA A 216 -23.66 -28.10 9.90
C ALA A 216 -24.12 -29.55 9.65
N ARG A 217 -24.38 -30.31 10.74
CA ARG A 217 -24.90 -31.71 10.63
C ARG A 217 -26.24 -31.70 9.86
N GLY A 218 -26.30 -32.49 8.76
CA GLY A 218 -27.48 -32.58 7.91
C GLY A 218 -27.68 -31.45 6.88
N LYS A 219 -27.02 -30.30 7.05
CA LYS A 219 -27.09 -29.12 6.13
C LYS A 219 -25.80 -28.85 5.37
N ARG A 220 -24.82 -29.76 5.42
CA ARG A 220 -23.49 -29.58 4.77
C ARG A 220 -23.60 -29.29 3.28
N ARG A 221 -24.45 -30.02 2.54
CA ARG A 221 -24.65 -29.84 1.10
C ARG A 221 -25.15 -28.42 0.77
N GLU A 222 -26.04 -27.89 1.56
CA GLU A 222 -26.56 -26.53 1.39
C GLU A 222 -25.48 -25.49 1.68
N LEU A 223 -24.73 -25.68 2.76
CA LEU A 223 -23.59 -24.81 3.09
C LEU A 223 -22.55 -24.80 1.97
N LEU A 224 -22.19 -25.98 1.43
CA LEU A 224 -21.25 -26.08 0.31
C LEU A 224 -21.78 -25.36 -0.95
N LYS A 225 -23.06 -25.51 -1.28
CA LYS A 225 -23.70 -24.76 -2.38
C LYS A 225 -23.62 -23.25 -2.18
N LYS A 226 -23.87 -22.76 -0.95
CA LYS A 226 -23.73 -21.33 -0.63
C LYS A 226 -22.29 -20.87 -0.71
N THR A 227 -21.31 -21.69 -0.26
CA THR A 227 -19.89 -21.43 -0.37
C THR A 227 -19.42 -21.26 -1.82
N LEU A 228 -20.01 -22.00 -2.76
CA LEU A 228 -19.70 -21.83 -4.19
C LEU A 228 -19.95 -20.41 -4.69
N TRP A 229 -20.97 -19.71 -4.19
CA TRP A 229 -21.21 -18.31 -4.54
C TRP A 229 -20.08 -17.38 -4.10
N MET A 230 -19.40 -17.71 -3.01
CA MET A 230 -18.22 -16.98 -2.56
C MET A 230 -16.98 -17.39 -3.36
N CYS A 231 -16.79 -18.69 -3.60
CA CYS A 231 -15.58 -19.20 -4.25
C CYS A 231 -15.54 -18.90 -5.76
N LEU A 232 -16.69 -18.86 -6.44
CA LEU A 232 -16.74 -18.72 -7.89
C LEU A 232 -16.05 -17.43 -8.41
N PRO A 233 -16.36 -16.23 -7.89
CA PRO A 233 -15.64 -15.01 -8.30
C PRO A 233 -14.14 -15.11 -8.09
N VAL A 234 -13.72 -15.66 -6.93
CA VAL A 234 -12.30 -15.82 -6.59
C VAL A 234 -11.59 -16.79 -7.55
N THR A 235 -12.20 -17.95 -7.80
CA THR A 235 -11.58 -19.00 -8.64
C THR A 235 -11.47 -18.54 -10.09
N VAL A 236 -12.54 -17.97 -10.64
CA VAL A 236 -12.55 -17.60 -12.07
C VAL A 236 -11.67 -16.39 -12.35
N SER A 237 -11.71 -15.35 -11.53
CA SER A 237 -10.99 -14.09 -11.82
C SER A 237 -9.63 -14.04 -11.15
N ALA A 238 -9.57 -14.17 -9.83
CA ALA A 238 -8.31 -14.08 -9.11
C ALA A 238 -7.44 -15.32 -9.32
N GLY A 239 -8.06 -16.51 -9.44
CA GLY A 239 -7.34 -17.74 -9.78
C GLY A 239 -6.67 -17.65 -11.13
N ALA A 240 -7.38 -17.16 -12.15
CA ALA A 240 -6.81 -16.94 -13.48
C ALA A 240 -5.67 -15.91 -13.46
N PHE A 241 -5.85 -14.78 -12.75
CA PHE A 241 -4.81 -13.77 -12.58
C PHE A 241 -3.56 -14.33 -11.90
N LEU A 242 -3.72 -15.06 -10.81
CA LEU A 242 -2.61 -15.66 -10.07
C LEU A 242 -1.91 -16.75 -10.89
N ALA A 243 -2.66 -17.59 -11.61
CA ALA A 243 -2.09 -18.62 -12.48
C ALA A 243 -1.30 -18.01 -13.63
N TYR A 244 -1.83 -16.99 -14.28
CA TYR A 244 -1.16 -16.28 -15.37
C TYR A 244 0.14 -15.62 -14.93
N ASN A 245 0.16 -15.04 -13.73
CA ASN A 245 1.33 -14.36 -13.18
C ASN A 245 2.19 -15.26 -12.26
N PHE A 246 1.91 -16.57 -12.16
CA PHE A 246 2.54 -17.46 -11.19
C PHE A 246 4.07 -17.44 -11.23
N LYS A 247 4.66 -17.56 -12.42
CA LYS A 247 6.13 -17.56 -12.59
C LYS A 247 6.75 -16.30 -12.01
N TYR A 248 6.12 -15.16 -12.27
CA TYR A 248 6.57 -13.85 -11.81
C TYR A 248 6.40 -13.71 -10.29
N LEU A 249 5.23 -14.09 -9.76
CA LEU A 249 4.95 -14.04 -8.31
C LEU A 249 5.86 -14.98 -7.53
N TYR A 250 6.11 -16.19 -8.06
CA TYR A 250 7.05 -17.12 -7.46
C TYR A 250 8.45 -16.51 -7.41
N PHE A 251 8.94 -15.97 -8.52
CA PHE A 251 10.22 -15.29 -8.57
C PHE A 251 10.29 -14.16 -7.54
N TYR A 252 9.30 -13.28 -7.50
CA TYR A 252 9.26 -12.13 -6.59
C TYR A 252 9.26 -12.54 -5.12
N TYR A 253 8.40 -13.49 -4.72
CA TYR A 253 8.25 -13.84 -3.30
C TYR A 253 9.23 -14.89 -2.80
N VAL A 254 9.74 -15.75 -3.67
CA VAL A 254 10.55 -16.90 -3.26
C VAL A 254 12.03 -16.72 -3.61
N THR A 255 12.31 -16.19 -4.80
CA THR A 255 13.68 -16.10 -5.30
C THR A 255 14.33 -14.76 -5.02
N TRP A 256 13.57 -13.66 -5.23
CA TRP A 256 14.14 -12.32 -5.17
C TRP A 256 14.04 -11.68 -3.80
N ASN A 257 13.04 -12.00 -2.99
CA ASN A 257 12.79 -11.35 -1.71
C ASN A 257 13.05 -12.23 -0.46
N PRO A 258 14.05 -13.13 -0.44
CA PRO A 258 14.36 -13.94 0.74
C PRO A 258 14.88 -13.07 1.89
N ASP A 259 15.58 -11.96 1.57
CA ASP A 259 16.24 -11.09 2.55
C ASP A 259 15.33 -9.93 3.05
N ALA A 260 14.23 -9.64 2.36
CA ALA A 260 13.30 -8.59 2.78
C ALA A 260 12.34 -9.01 3.92
N ASN A 261 12.38 -10.27 4.32
CA ASN A 261 11.68 -10.75 5.50
C ASN A 261 12.49 -10.36 6.74
N LEU A 262 12.26 -9.17 7.27
CA LEU A 262 12.72 -8.77 8.61
C LEU A 262 12.10 -9.72 9.63
N HIS A 263 12.83 -10.78 9.96
CA HIS A 263 12.46 -11.69 11.04
C HIS A 263 12.75 -10.98 12.37
N LEU A 264 11.70 -10.49 13.02
CA LEU A 264 11.81 -10.00 14.38
C LEU A 264 11.66 -11.19 15.33
N PRO A 265 12.70 -11.56 16.08
CA PRO A 265 12.60 -12.65 17.03
C PRO A 265 11.61 -12.29 18.16
N TRP A 266 10.99 -13.29 18.75
CA TRP A 266 10.07 -13.12 19.89
C TRP A 266 10.67 -12.35 21.07
N SER A 267 11.99 -12.37 21.21
CA SER A 267 12.72 -11.59 22.21
C SER A 267 12.53 -10.07 22.05
N GLU A 268 12.07 -9.60 20.90
CA GLU A 268 11.83 -8.18 20.61
C GLU A 268 10.36 -7.77 20.82
N SER A 269 9.68 -8.34 21.79
CA SER A 269 8.27 -8.06 22.11
C SER A 269 7.94 -6.57 22.29
N LYS A 270 8.88 -5.77 22.80
CA LYS A 270 8.73 -4.31 22.92
C LYS A 270 8.60 -3.63 21.55
N LEU A 271 9.31 -4.13 20.53
CA LEU A 271 9.22 -3.61 19.18
C LEU A 271 7.87 -3.95 18.55
N HIS A 272 7.35 -5.16 18.79
CA HIS A 272 6.01 -5.53 18.34
C HIS A 272 4.92 -4.64 18.93
N LEU A 273 5.02 -4.28 20.22
CA LEU A 273 4.09 -3.34 20.85
C LEU A 273 4.18 -1.93 20.26
N LYS A 274 5.39 -1.42 20.03
CA LYS A 274 5.58 -0.13 19.35
C LYS A 274 5.01 -0.13 17.93
N MET A 275 5.17 -1.23 17.21
CA MET A 275 4.59 -1.35 15.86
C MET A 275 3.06 -1.41 15.90
N ALA A 276 2.47 -2.13 16.87
CA ALA A 276 1.02 -2.13 17.06
C ALA A 276 0.50 -0.73 17.39
N GLU A 277 1.23 0.01 18.24
CA GLU A 277 0.94 1.40 18.58
C GLU A 277 0.98 2.31 17.34
N ALA A 278 2.01 2.18 16.51
CA ALA A 278 2.12 2.95 15.27
C ALA A 278 0.99 2.63 14.26
N HIS A 279 0.49 1.40 14.26
CA HIS A 279 -0.57 1.00 13.33
C HIS A 279 -1.95 1.48 13.77
N VAL A 280 -2.29 1.26 15.03
CA VAL A 280 -3.62 1.57 15.56
C VAL A 280 -3.70 3.03 16.01
N GLY A 281 -2.63 3.54 16.60
CA GLY A 281 -2.54 4.83 17.27
C GLY A 281 -2.76 4.70 18.77
N THR A 282 -1.87 5.32 19.57
CA THR A 282 -1.84 5.21 21.04
C THR A 282 -3.19 5.47 21.68
N VAL A 283 -3.83 6.57 21.32
CA VAL A 283 -5.14 6.97 21.88
C VAL A 283 -6.21 5.93 21.56
N LEU A 284 -6.26 5.46 20.30
CA LEU A 284 -7.27 4.48 19.88
C LEU A 284 -7.03 3.11 20.53
N ILE A 285 -5.77 2.70 20.78
CA ILE A 285 -5.48 1.48 21.54
C ILE A 285 -6.07 1.57 22.96
N TRP A 286 -5.82 2.67 23.67
CA TRP A 286 -6.34 2.84 25.02
C TRP A 286 -7.87 2.91 25.04
N CYS A 287 -8.49 3.59 24.08
CA CYS A 287 -9.94 3.60 23.91
C CYS A 287 -10.50 2.19 23.64
N ALA A 288 -9.83 1.40 22.80
CA ALA A 288 -10.22 0.03 22.50
C ALA A 288 -10.05 -0.90 23.73
N LEU A 289 -8.95 -0.77 24.49
CA LEU A 289 -8.74 -1.51 25.72
C LEU A 289 -9.78 -1.14 26.79
N ALA A 290 -10.13 0.13 26.93
CA ALA A 290 -11.20 0.58 27.80
C ALA A 290 -12.56 0.01 27.37
N ALA A 291 -12.83 -0.01 26.06
CA ALA A 291 -14.02 -0.65 25.50
C ALA A 291 -14.06 -2.15 25.84
N VAL A 292 -12.94 -2.87 25.68
CA VAL A 292 -12.82 -4.28 26.07
C VAL A 292 -13.06 -4.45 27.57
N ALA A 293 -12.50 -3.59 28.42
CA ALA A 293 -12.71 -3.64 29.87
C ALA A 293 -14.18 -3.44 30.24
N ILE A 294 -14.87 -2.45 29.66
CA ILE A 294 -16.33 -2.26 29.84
C ILE A 294 -17.08 -3.53 29.42
N ASN A 295 -16.65 -4.15 28.35
CA ASN A 295 -17.23 -5.36 27.81
C ASN A 295 -17.07 -6.55 28.77
N VAL A 296 -15.88 -6.74 29.31
CA VAL A 296 -15.58 -7.81 30.27
C VAL A 296 -16.43 -7.64 31.55
N THR A 297 -16.64 -6.41 32.02
CA THR A 297 -17.50 -6.18 33.19
C THR A 297 -18.95 -6.59 32.95
N CYS A 298 -19.40 -6.57 31.70
CA CYS A 298 -20.74 -7.00 31.28
C CYS A 298 -20.82 -8.49 30.90
N ILE A 299 -19.71 -9.26 30.95
CA ILE A 299 -19.61 -10.63 30.41
C ILE A 299 -20.61 -11.62 31.06
N ARG A 300 -20.92 -11.44 32.34
CA ARG A 300 -21.89 -12.30 33.05
C ARG A 300 -23.30 -12.23 32.49
N GLN A 301 -23.57 -11.25 31.65
CA GLN A 301 -24.87 -10.99 31.05
C GLN A 301 -24.93 -11.37 29.58
N TRP A 302 -23.82 -11.90 29.03
CA TRP A 302 -23.77 -12.41 27.68
C TRP A 302 -24.38 -13.80 27.62
N PRO A 303 -25.46 -13.99 26.86
CA PRO A 303 -26.07 -15.32 26.78
C PRO A 303 -25.18 -16.31 26.03
N ARG A 304 -24.32 -15.81 25.10
CA ARG A 304 -23.32 -16.60 24.37
C ARG A 304 -22.19 -15.70 23.89
N LEU A 305 -20.95 -16.11 24.13
CA LEU A 305 -19.79 -15.43 23.59
C LEU A 305 -19.67 -15.72 22.09
N ASP A 306 -19.65 -14.66 21.25
CA ASP A 306 -19.31 -14.83 19.85
C ASP A 306 -17.79 -14.93 19.70
N TRP A 307 -17.30 -16.14 19.44
CA TRP A 307 -15.89 -16.44 19.30
C TRP A 307 -15.29 -15.95 17.98
N LYS A 308 -16.12 -15.62 16.96
CA LYS A 308 -15.66 -15.22 15.62
C LYS A 308 -14.80 -13.94 15.63
N PRO A 309 -15.21 -12.83 16.29
CA PRO A 309 -14.34 -11.67 16.44
C PRO A 309 -13.07 -11.95 17.24
N ILE A 310 -13.14 -12.82 18.27
CA ILE A 310 -11.95 -13.22 19.04
C ILE A 310 -10.94 -13.92 18.09
N TRP A 311 -11.43 -14.84 17.28
CA TRP A 311 -10.62 -15.51 16.29
C TRP A 311 -9.95 -14.50 15.35
N LEU A 312 -10.71 -13.59 14.75
CA LEU A 312 -10.19 -12.58 13.83
C LEU A 312 -9.16 -11.65 14.50
N ALA A 313 -9.32 -11.33 15.79
CA ALA A 313 -8.37 -10.53 16.53
C ALA A 313 -7.03 -11.24 16.79
N LEU A 314 -7.05 -12.56 16.93
CA LEU A 314 -5.87 -13.34 17.31
C LEU A 314 -5.14 -13.96 16.14
N VAL A 315 -5.87 -14.41 15.11
CA VAL A 315 -5.29 -15.27 14.07
C VAL A 315 -4.26 -14.57 13.19
N VAL A 316 -4.49 -13.32 12.80
CA VAL A 316 -3.55 -12.59 11.92
C VAL A 316 -2.27 -12.24 12.67
N PRO A 317 -2.31 -11.67 13.90
CA PRO A 317 -1.10 -11.49 14.68
C PRO A 317 -0.32 -12.81 14.91
N LEU A 318 -1.01 -13.89 15.31
CA LEU A 318 -0.38 -15.20 15.51
C LEU A 318 0.27 -15.73 14.22
N PHE A 319 -0.41 -15.61 13.09
CA PHE A 319 0.14 -16.02 11.80
C PHE A 319 1.42 -15.25 11.46
N LEU A 320 1.42 -13.93 11.63
CA LEU A 320 2.59 -13.09 11.36
C LEU A 320 3.76 -13.43 12.31
N MET A 321 3.46 -13.69 13.59
CA MET A 321 4.45 -14.07 14.57
C MET A 321 5.08 -15.45 14.25
N ILE A 322 4.25 -16.45 13.91
CA ILE A 322 4.73 -17.81 13.52
C ILE A 322 5.58 -17.72 12.25
N ARG A 323 5.18 -16.89 11.30
CA ARG A 323 5.95 -16.67 10.08
C ARG A 323 7.29 -15.95 10.33
N GLY A 324 7.50 -15.35 11.48
CA GLY A 324 8.67 -14.53 11.77
C GLY A 324 8.69 -13.20 11.01
N ALA A 325 7.59 -12.83 10.36
CA ALA A 325 7.48 -11.60 9.56
C ALA A 325 7.40 -10.33 10.42
N GLY A 326 7.35 -10.47 11.74
CA GLY A 326 7.08 -9.35 12.63
C GLY A 326 5.73 -8.69 12.32
N LEU A 327 5.43 -7.61 13.00
CA LEU A 327 4.33 -6.73 12.63
C LEU A 327 4.83 -5.73 11.57
N ASN A 328 5.22 -6.25 10.39
CA ASN A 328 5.59 -5.37 9.30
C ASN A 328 4.41 -4.42 9.01
N PRO A 329 4.63 -3.09 9.00
CA PRO A 329 3.59 -2.10 8.78
C PRO A 329 2.74 -2.39 7.55
N TYR A 330 3.34 -2.92 6.51
CA TYR A 330 2.68 -3.14 5.23
C TYR A 330 1.76 -4.36 5.18
N VAL A 331 1.91 -5.31 6.07
CA VAL A 331 1.16 -6.58 6.01
C VAL A 331 0.29 -6.83 7.24
N SER A 332 0.46 -6.05 8.30
CA SER A 332 -0.26 -6.26 9.57
C SER A 332 -1.63 -5.56 9.65
N MET A 333 -1.98 -4.71 8.70
CA MET A 333 -3.25 -3.97 8.73
C MET A 333 -4.50 -4.86 8.89
N PRO A 334 -4.62 -6.05 8.27
CA PRO A 334 -5.77 -6.93 8.53
C PRO A 334 -5.94 -7.33 10.01
N ALA A 335 -4.85 -7.32 10.81
CA ALA A 335 -4.92 -7.55 12.25
C ALA A 335 -5.68 -6.43 12.98
N VAL A 336 -5.55 -5.19 12.52
CA VAL A 336 -6.26 -4.03 13.10
C VAL A 336 -7.77 -4.21 13.00
N PHE A 337 -8.26 -4.72 11.87
CA PHE A 337 -9.69 -5.01 11.70
C PHE A 337 -10.20 -5.98 12.77
N GLY A 338 -9.51 -7.10 12.96
CA GLY A 338 -9.88 -8.09 13.99
C GLY A 338 -9.86 -7.52 15.39
N PHE A 339 -8.82 -6.73 15.74
CA PHE A 339 -8.70 -6.08 17.04
C PHE A 339 -9.85 -5.08 17.30
N LEU A 340 -10.16 -4.22 16.35
CA LEU A 340 -11.25 -3.25 16.47
C LEU A 340 -12.62 -3.95 16.55
N LEU A 341 -12.81 -5.01 15.77
CA LEU A 341 -14.04 -5.81 15.85
C LEU A 341 -14.19 -6.47 17.22
N PHE A 342 -13.08 -6.95 17.80
CA PHE A 342 -13.06 -7.48 19.16
C PHE A 342 -13.42 -6.43 20.22
N ALA A 343 -12.95 -5.20 20.07
CA ALA A 343 -13.31 -4.10 20.96
C ALA A 343 -14.82 -3.75 20.90
N CYS A 344 -15.48 -4.03 19.75
CA CYS A 344 -16.92 -3.84 19.57
C CYS A 344 -17.79 -5.01 20.07
N LEU A 345 -17.23 -6.09 20.57
CA LEU A 345 -17.85 -7.40 20.82
C LEU A 345 -19.16 -7.45 21.63
N PRO A 346 -19.36 -6.64 22.68
CA PRO A 346 -20.46 -6.85 23.63
C PRO A 346 -21.81 -6.41 23.12
N PHE A 347 -21.85 -6.03 21.88
CA PHE A 347 -23.12 -5.66 21.25
C PHE A 347 -23.96 -6.87 20.82
N GLU A 348 -23.47 -8.10 21.07
CA GLU A 348 -24.17 -9.33 20.73
C GLU A 348 -25.03 -9.81 21.90
N GLY A 349 -26.34 -9.93 21.68
CA GLY A 349 -27.24 -10.65 22.56
C GLY A 349 -27.70 -9.93 23.83
N ILE A 350 -27.33 -8.70 24.07
CA ILE A 350 -27.90 -7.92 25.15
C ILE A 350 -29.28 -7.41 24.67
N GLN A 351 -30.36 -8.00 25.14
CA GLN A 351 -31.67 -7.41 24.99
C GLN A 351 -31.62 -5.94 25.45
N PRO A 352 -32.46 -5.04 24.89
CA PRO A 352 -32.40 -3.60 25.15
C PRO A 352 -32.84 -3.23 26.57
N ALA A 353 -32.31 -3.90 27.57
CA ALA A 353 -32.48 -3.47 28.95
C ALA A 353 -31.75 -2.13 29.09
N THR A 354 -32.49 -1.11 29.47
CA THR A 354 -32.06 0.29 29.66
C THR A 354 -30.78 0.46 30.45
N ARG A 355 -30.39 -0.53 31.26
CA ARG A 355 -29.18 -0.56 32.09
C ARG A 355 -27.86 -0.54 31.28
N PHE A 356 -27.86 -0.89 29.99
CA PHE A 356 -26.62 -0.99 29.18
C PHE A 356 -26.55 0.01 28.05
N LEU A 357 -27.55 0.87 27.87
CA LEU A 357 -27.49 1.96 26.90
C LEU A 357 -26.26 2.85 27.12
N TRP A 358 -25.96 3.14 28.39
CA TRP A 358 -24.80 3.94 28.76
C TRP A 358 -23.48 3.24 28.38
N ALA A 359 -23.33 1.92 28.65
CA ALA A 359 -22.11 1.20 28.31
C ALA A 359 -21.89 1.16 26.79
N ARG A 360 -22.94 0.90 26.03
CA ARG A 360 -22.91 0.93 24.55
C ARG A 360 -22.53 2.32 24.04
N ALA A 361 -23.18 3.36 24.54
CA ALA A 361 -22.90 4.73 24.17
C ALA A 361 -21.45 5.11 24.53
N SER A 362 -20.99 4.75 25.73
CA SER A 362 -19.61 5.01 26.17
C SER A 362 -18.58 4.33 25.27
N ILE A 363 -18.78 3.07 24.89
CA ILE A 363 -17.88 2.37 23.96
C ILE A 363 -17.87 3.05 22.59
N GLY A 364 -19.04 3.36 22.05
CA GLY A 364 -19.14 4.06 20.76
C GLY A 364 -18.43 5.42 20.79
N ILE A 365 -18.63 6.20 21.84
CA ILE A 365 -18.00 7.51 22.02
C ILE A 365 -16.46 7.37 22.21
N LEU A 366 -15.99 6.41 23.02
CA LEU A 366 -14.57 6.15 23.22
C LEU A 366 -13.88 5.79 21.91
N LEU A 367 -14.44 4.82 21.16
CA LEU A 367 -13.84 4.37 19.92
C LEU A 367 -13.87 5.46 18.83
N ALA A 368 -14.99 6.20 18.73
CA ALA A 368 -15.11 7.32 17.81
C ALA A 368 -14.15 8.47 18.20
N GLY A 369 -14.04 8.79 19.48
CA GLY A 369 -13.10 9.78 20.00
C GLY A 369 -11.64 9.42 19.70
N GLY A 370 -11.27 8.16 19.90
CA GLY A 370 -9.95 7.63 19.53
C GLY A 370 -9.67 7.74 18.02
N ALA A 371 -10.65 7.46 17.17
CA ALA A 371 -10.53 7.62 15.73
C ALA A 371 -10.35 9.08 15.30
N VAL A 372 -11.10 10.00 15.88
CA VAL A 372 -10.95 11.45 15.64
C VAL A 372 -9.59 11.95 16.12
N ALA A 373 -9.10 11.47 17.25
CA ALA A 373 -7.76 11.80 17.74
C ALA A 373 -6.67 11.33 16.78
N CYS A 374 -6.79 10.13 16.16
CA CYS A 374 -5.87 9.66 15.12
C CYS A 374 -5.87 10.59 13.90
N ALA A 375 -7.04 11.01 13.42
CA ALA A 375 -7.14 11.95 12.31
C ALA A 375 -6.54 13.32 12.65
N ALA A 376 -6.79 13.83 13.86
CA ALA A 376 -6.23 15.12 14.30
C ALA A 376 -4.70 15.05 14.45
N ALA A 377 -4.16 13.95 15.00
CA ALA A 377 -2.72 13.75 15.15
C ALA A 377 -2.02 13.70 13.78
N ALA A 378 -2.65 13.10 12.76
CA ALA A 378 -2.10 13.05 11.42
C ALA A 378 -1.88 14.43 10.77
N GLY A 379 -2.76 15.40 11.06
CA GLY A 379 -2.61 16.77 10.57
C GLY A 379 -1.49 17.55 11.25
N GLN A 380 -0.99 17.06 12.40
CA GLN A 380 0.10 17.68 13.16
C GLN A 380 1.43 16.92 12.97
N ALA A 381 1.38 15.69 12.49
CA ALA A 381 2.56 14.88 12.30
C ALA A 381 3.41 15.47 11.17
N GLN A 382 4.68 15.74 11.48
CA GLN A 382 5.63 15.99 10.39
C GLN A 382 5.81 14.70 9.60
N PRO A 383 5.65 14.73 8.27
CA PRO A 383 5.92 13.58 7.44
C PRO A 383 7.36 13.11 7.71
N TYR A 384 7.52 11.83 8.05
CA TYR A 384 8.83 11.19 8.27
C TYR A 384 9.71 11.81 9.37
N SER A 385 9.18 12.06 10.57
CA SER A 385 10.03 12.35 11.73
C SER A 385 10.97 11.15 11.98
N GLY A 386 12.18 11.20 11.45
CA GLY A 386 13.23 10.17 11.60
C GLY A 386 13.63 9.41 10.33
N SER A 387 12.96 9.56 9.20
CA SER A 387 13.44 9.15 7.88
C SER A 387 13.61 10.37 6.98
N SER A 388 14.66 10.33 6.17
CA SER A 388 14.96 11.37 5.19
C SER A 388 13.92 11.35 4.08
N ALA A 389 12.93 12.23 4.14
CA ALA A 389 12.06 12.44 2.99
C ALA A 389 12.84 13.20 1.91
N THR A 390 12.95 12.63 0.73
CA THR A 390 13.63 13.28 -0.38
C THR A 390 12.96 14.61 -0.70
N SER A 391 13.73 15.69 -0.60
CA SER A 391 13.24 17.04 -0.88
C SER A 391 12.90 17.20 -2.35
N MET A 392 11.68 17.65 -2.62
CA MET A 392 11.24 18.02 -3.97
C MET A 392 12.20 19.04 -4.62
N GLN A 393 12.63 20.02 -3.85
CA GLN A 393 13.58 21.02 -4.30
C GLN A 393 14.97 20.40 -4.62
N GLY A 394 15.41 19.45 -3.82
CA GLY A 394 16.67 18.73 -4.06
C GLY A 394 16.64 17.97 -5.38
N VAL A 395 15.57 17.24 -5.66
CA VAL A 395 15.39 16.52 -6.93
C VAL A 395 15.34 17.49 -8.12
N ARG A 396 14.62 18.60 -8.00
CA ARG A 396 14.59 19.65 -9.04
C ARG A 396 15.99 20.17 -9.35
N LYS A 397 16.80 20.47 -8.35
CA LYS A 397 18.19 20.92 -8.56
C LYS A 397 19.05 19.89 -9.32
N VAL A 398 18.84 18.60 -9.07
CA VAL A 398 19.51 17.53 -9.84
C VAL A 398 19.05 17.56 -11.30
N ILE A 399 17.73 17.61 -11.54
CA ILE A 399 17.15 17.68 -12.89
C ILE A 399 17.65 18.94 -13.62
N ASP A 400 17.62 20.10 -12.97
CA ASP A 400 18.06 21.37 -13.56
C ASP A 400 19.53 21.31 -13.97
N ARG A 401 20.42 20.82 -13.09
CA ARG A 401 21.87 20.68 -13.40
C ARG A 401 22.11 19.74 -14.58
N VAL A 402 21.44 18.59 -14.61
CA VAL A 402 21.53 17.65 -15.72
C VAL A 402 21.01 18.28 -17.01
N SER A 403 19.88 18.98 -16.94
CA SER A 403 19.26 19.64 -18.10
C SER A 403 20.10 20.78 -18.66
N GLU A 404 20.72 21.59 -17.80
CA GLU A 404 21.60 22.69 -18.21
C GLU A 404 22.84 22.17 -18.94
N ASP A 405 23.52 21.16 -18.40
CA ASP A 405 24.68 20.54 -19.06
C ASP A 405 24.29 19.86 -20.37
N ALA A 406 23.16 19.12 -20.38
CA ALA A 406 22.67 18.46 -21.58
C ALA A 406 22.37 19.44 -22.73
N ARG A 407 21.74 20.59 -22.41
CA ARG A 407 21.50 21.67 -23.39
C ARG A 407 22.81 22.26 -23.91
N ALA A 408 23.77 22.52 -23.00
CA ALA A 408 25.10 23.03 -23.41
C ALA A 408 25.83 22.06 -24.34
N ARG A 409 25.62 20.77 -24.18
CA ARG A 409 26.16 19.71 -25.04
C ARG A 409 25.33 19.42 -26.28
N GLY A 410 24.17 20.06 -26.45
CA GLY A 410 23.26 19.84 -27.58
C GLY A 410 22.56 18.47 -27.55
N LEU A 411 22.47 17.84 -26.38
CA LEU A 411 21.77 16.56 -26.21
C LEU A 411 20.26 16.78 -26.28
N ARG A 412 19.58 15.96 -27.08
CA ARG A 412 18.10 15.90 -27.12
C ARG A 412 17.54 14.78 -26.26
N LYS A 413 18.35 13.77 -25.98
CA LYS A 413 18.02 12.62 -25.19
C LYS A 413 19.02 12.51 -24.06
N ILE A 414 18.54 12.29 -22.84
CA ILE A 414 19.35 12.18 -21.64
C ILE A 414 19.14 10.79 -21.06
N GLU A 415 20.20 10.01 -21.03
CA GLU A 415 20.23 8.73 -20.33
C GLU A 415 20.97 8.91 -19.00
N PHE A 416 20.30 8.59 -17.90
CA PHE A 416 20.91 8.66 -16.58
C PHE A 416 20.72 7.37 -15.79
N ILE A 417 21.68 7.06 -14.94
CA ILE A 417 21.61 5.98 -13.97
C ILE A 417 21.70 6.58 -12.56
N ALA A 418 20.69 6.32 -11.75
CA ALA A 418 20.68 6.57 -10.32
C ALA A 418 20.51 5.21 -9.62
N PRO A 419 21.53 4.69 -8.92
CA PRO A 419 21.36 3.53 -8.06
C PRO A 419 20.31 3.83 -7.00
N GLU A 420 19.62 2.82 -6.50
CA GLU A 420 18.75 3.02 -5.34
C GLU A 420 19.60 3.45 -4.14
N LEU A 421 19.29 4.63 -3.65
CA LEU A 421 20.01 5.29 -2.57
C LEU A 421 18.99 5.68 -1.51
N GLY A 422 18.72 4.77 -0.57
CA GLY A 422 17.77 5.06 0.49
C GLY A 422 16.39 5.44 -0.03
N ASP A 423 15.98 6.68 0.18
CA ASP A 423 14.71 7.23 -0.30
C ASP A 423 14.83 7.94 -1.66
N TYR A 424 16.07 8.27 -2.07
CA TYR A 424 16.37 8.85 -3.38
C TYR A 424 16.66 7.74 -4.40
N HIS A 425 15.86 7.65 -5.43
CA HIS A 425 16.01 6.69 -6.52
C HIS A 425 15.47 7.26 -7.83
N SER A 426 15.75 6.57 -8.93
CA SER A 426 15.29 6.96 -10.27
C SER A 426 13.81 7.29 -10.34
N CYS A 427 13.00 6.60 -9.54
CA CYS A 427 11.56 6.82 -9.45
C CYS A 427 11.19 8.21 -8.90
N ALA A 428 11.96 8.78 -7.97
CA ALA A 428 11.74 10.14 -7.47
C ALA A 428 11.93 11.18 -8.59
N ILE A 429 12.99 11.01 -9.38
CA ILE A 429 13.24 11.85 -10.56
C ILE A 429 12.09 11.72 -11.55
N SER A 430 11.68 10.50 -11.88
CA SER A 430 10.57 10.21 -12.78
C SER A 430 9.26 10.83 -12.29
N ASN A 431 9.00 10.82 -10.98
CA ASN A 431 7.80 11.42 -10.40
C ASN A 431 7.79 12.94 -10.56
N VAL A 432 8.93 13.59 -10.28
CA VAL A 432 9.06 15.04 -10.46
C VAL A 432 8.91 15.41 -11.94
N LEU A 433 9.58 14.69 -12.84
CA LEU A 433 9.44 14.92 -14.28
C LEU A 433 7.99 14.81 -14.75
N THR A 434 7.27 13.77 -14.30
CA THR A 434 5.89 13.52 -14.70
C THR A 434 4.93 14.58 -14.20
N TYR A 435 4.98 14.91 -12.92
CA TYR A 435 3.93 15.71 -12.28
C TYR A 435 4.27 17.19 -12.11
N GLU A 436 5.54 17.56 -12.10
CA GLU A 436 5.95 18.95 -11.96
C GLU A 436 6.33 19.60 -13.30
N TYR A 437 6.97 18.84 -14.18
CA TYR A 437 7.37 19.34 -15.49
C TYR A 437 6.41 18.92 -16.61
N GLY A 438 5.36 18.14 -16.29
CA GLY A 438 4.38 17.69 -17.28
C GLY A 438 4.96 16.73 -18.33
N ALA A 439 6.11 16.10 -18.05
CA ALA A 439 6.72 15.14 -18.94
C ALA A 439 5.80 13.92 -19.13
N ILE A 440 5.39 13.66 -20.35
CA ILE A 440 4.53 12.51 -20.67
C ILE A 440 5.42 11.27 -20.78
N PRO A 441 5.16 10.20 -20.00
CA PRO A 441 5.90 8.95 -20.17
C PRO A 441 5.65 8.37 -21.58
N GLY A 442 6.69 8.35 -22.40
CA GLY A 442 6.70 7.72 -23.73
C GLY A 442 5.66 8.20 -24.74
N ASP A 443 5.88 7.91 -26.01
CA ASP A 443 4.95 8.19 -27.11
C ASP A 443 3.84 7.13 -27.30
N GLY A 444 3.59 6.33 -26.29
CA GLY A 444 2.56 5.28 -26.28
C GLY A 444 2.92 4.00 -27.03
N LYS A 445 4.06 3.96 -27.71
CA LYS A 445 4.47 2.78 -28.50
C LYS A 445 5.51 1.89 -27.82
N ALA A 446 6.28 2.45 -26.91
CA ALA A 446 7.27 1.71 -26.14
C ALA A 446 7.41 2.36 -24.75
N LEU A 447 6.55 1.99 -23.84
CA LEU A 447 6.65 2.41 -22.44
C LEU A 447 7.70 1.62 -21.68
N TYR A 448 8.07 0.49 -22.20
CA TYR A 448 9.15 -0.33 -21.75
C TYR A 448 10.13 -0.50 -22.91
N VAL A 449 11.09 0.39 -22.97
CA VAL A 449 12.37 0.03 -23.58
C VAL A 449 13.03 -0.90 -22.59
N PRO A 450 13.54 -2.08 -22.99
CA PRO A 450 14.37 -2.87 -22.09
C PRO A 450 15.48 -1.95 -21.55
N GLY A 451 15.38 -1.50 -20.30
CA GLY A 451 16.31 -0.54 -19.74
C GLY A 451 15.72 0.74 -19.15
N GLY A 452 14.39 1.05 -19.26
CA GLY A 452 13.90 2.21 -18.53
C GLY A 452 12.68 2.95 -19.06
N LEU A 453 12.24 3.94 -18.31
CA LEU A 453 11.16 4.85 -18.65
C LEU A 453 11.70 6.01 -19.50
N THR A 454 11.05 6.29 -20.63
CA THR A 454 11.38 7.43 -21.49
C THR A 454 10.41 8.58 -21.20
N TYR A 455 10.94 9.75 -20.85
CA TYR A 455 10.17 10.97 -20.61
C TYR A 455 10.45 12.01 -21.67
N HIS A 456 9.40 12.59 -22.26
CA HIS A 456 9.52 13.71 -23.19
C HIS A 456 9.29 15.02 -22.44
N PHE A 457 10.28 15.89 -22.50
CA PHE A 457 10.18 17.25 -21.96
C PHE A 457 9.51 18.17 -22.99
N PRO A 458 8.75 19.19 -22.52
CA PRO A 458 8.18 20.19 -23.42
C PRO A 458 9.21 20.95 -24.27
N GLU A 459 10.48 20.91 -23.87
CA GLU A 459 11.62 21.58 -24.54
C GLU A 459 12.49 20.62 -25.37
N GLU A 460 11.93 19.54 -25.88
CA GLU A 460 12.63 18.52 -26.69
C GLU A 460 13.68 17.68 -25.96
N LEU A 461 13.78 17.73 -24.63
CA LEU A 461 14.64 16.84 -23.86
C LEU A 461 13.88 15.56 -23.48
N THR A 462 14.52 14.42 -23.69
CA THR A 462 14.01 13.11 -23.32
C THR A 462 14.89 12.52 -22.23
N PHE A 463 14.31 12.17 -21.07
CA PHE A 463 15.00 11.48 -20.00
C PHE A 463 14.71 9.99 -20.03
N MET A 464 15.73 9.17 -19.82
CA MET A 464 15.62 7.71 -19.72
C MET A 464 16.26 7.26 -18.41
N ALA A 465 15.50 6.53 -17.60
CA ALA A 465 15.99 5.89 -16.40
C ALA A 465 15.86 4.36 -16.55
N PRO A 466 16.97 3.61 -16.50
CA PRO A 466 16.93 2.15 -16.64
C PRO A 466 16.40 1.47 -15.39
N ASP A 467 15.09 1.26 -15.33
CA ASP A 467 14.41 0.58 -14.21
C ASP A 467 14.80 -0.91 -14.10
N GLU A 468 15.10 -1.55 -15.24
CA GLU A 468 15.54 -2.96 -15.25
C GLU A 468 16.90 -3.19 -14.59
N LEU A 469 17.74 -2.16 -14.48
CA LEU A 469 19.08 -2.32 -13.92
C LEU A 469 19.00 -2.77 -12.46
N PHE A 470 18.09 -2.21 -11.68
CA PHE A 470 17.87 -2.56 -10.29
C PHE A 470 17.48 -4.05 -10.11
N TRP A 471 16.55 -4.54 -10.92
CA TRP A 471 16.10 -5.93 -10.87
C TRP A 471 17.19 -6.92 -11.29
N LYS A 472 17.98 -6.55 -12.30
CA LYS A 472 19.12 -7.36 -12.77
C LYS A 472 20.27 -7.37 -11.76
N MET A 473 20.47 -6.27 -11.04
CA MET A 473 21.54 -6.13 -10.05
C MET A 473 21.41 -7.09 -8.87
N ASN A 474 20.16 -7.37 -8.42
CA ASN A 474 19.93 -8.20 -7.23
C ASN A 474 19.94 -9.70 -7.48
N VAL A 475 19.94 -10.16 -8.73
CA VAL A 475 19.64 -11.55 -9.08
C VAL A 475 20.82 -12.32 -9.69
N ARG A 476 21.82 -11.65 -10.26
CA ARG A 476 22.91 -12.32 -10.99
C ARG A 476 24.22 -12.34 -10.21
N GLY A 477 24.65 -13.54 -9.85
CA GLY A 477 25.95 -13.85 -9.26
C GLY A 477 25.83 -14.76 -8.05
N ASN A 478 26.79 -15.69 -7.89
CA ASN A 478 26.87 -16.63 -6.80
C ASN A 478 27.53 -16.04 -5.55
N SER A 479 28.16 -14.87 -5.68
CA SER A 479 28.79 -14.12 -4.60
C SER A 479 28.49 -12.63 -4.73
N GLU A 480 28.65 -11.87 -3.63
CA GLU A 480 28.49 -10.40 -3.66
C GLU A 480 29.47 -9.73 -4.62
N GLU A 481 30.68 -10.24 -4.70
CA GLU A 481 31.74 -9.75 -5.59
C GLU A 481 31.37 -9.94 -7.08
N GLU A 482 30.83 -11.10 -7.43
CA GLU A 482 30.36 -11.39 -8.79
C GLU A 482 29.17 -10.51 -9.15
N ARG A 483 28.22 -10.34 -8.23
CA ARG A 483 27.08 -9.43 -8.43
C ARG A 483 27.55 -8.00 -8.67
N LEU A 484 28.47 -7.51 -7.86
CA LEU A 484 29.03 -6.16 -8.00
C LEU A 484 29.74 -5.99 -9.34
N GLY A 485 30.54 -6.98 -9.76
CA GLY A 485 31.21 -6.97 -11.07
C GLY A 485 30.21 -6.91 -12.22
N ASN A 486 29.12 -7.68 -12.14
CA ASN A 486 28.06 -7.68 -13.14
C ASN A 486 27.35 -6.31 -13.21
N VAL A 487 27.05 -5.69 -12.07
CA VAL A 487 26.45 -4.34 -12.00
C VAL A 487 27.35 -3.30 -12.67
N VAL A 488 28.63 -3.27 -12.31
CA VAL A 488 29.61 -2.33 -12.91
C VAL A 488 29.69 -2.52 -14.43
N SER A 489 29.76 -3.78 -14.88
CA SER A 489 29.84 -4.11 -16.30
C SER A 489 28.58 -3.67 -17.05
N MET A 490 27.40 -3.87 -16.47
CA MET A 490 26.13 -3.44 -17.05
C MET A 490 26.05 -1.90 -17.15
N MET A 491 26.35 -1.18 -16.06
CA MET A 491 26.34 0.29 -16.06
C MET A 491 27.35 0.86 -17.05
N ALA A 492 28.51 0.23 -17.17
CA ALA A 492 29.55 0.64 -18.12
C ALA A 492 29.16 0.35 -19.58
N ALA A 493 28.41 -0.72 -19.84
CA ALA A 493 27.91 -1.10 -21.17
C ALA A 493 26.77 -0.19 -21.65
N GLU A 494 25.86 0.19 -20.75
CA GLU A 494 24.77 1.13 -21.04
C GLU A 494 25.30 2.53 -21.41
N SER A 495 26.53 2.87 -20.96
CA SER A 495 27.20 4.16 -21.26
C SER A 495 26.27 5.37 -21.09
N PRO A 496 25.65 5.58 -19.91
CA PRO A 496 24.70 6.65 -19.71
C PRO A 496 25.36 8.02 -19.84
N ASP A 497 24.58 9.02 -20.22
CA ASP A 497 25.03 10.41 -20.28
C ASP A 497 25.35 10.96 -18.90
N TYR A 498 24.66 10.45 -17.86
CA TYR A 498 24.87 10.89 -16.47
C TYR A 498 24.83 9.72 -15.48
N LEU A 499 25.73 9.79 -14.49
CA LEU A 499 25.67 8.97 -13.29
C LEU A 499 25.31 9.88 -12.10
N LEU A 500 24.31 9.49 -11.34
CA LEU A 500 23.84 10.15 -10.13
C LEU A 500 24.24 9.28 -8.94
N LEU A 501 25.33 9.62 -8.26
CA LEU A 501 25.94 8.80 -7.22
C LEU A 501 25.93 9.53 -5.87
N PRO A 502 25.88 8.81 -4.74
CA PRO A 502 25.92 9.41 -3.42
C PRO A 502 27.31 9.99 -3.12
N ASP A 503 27.37 11.07 -2.34
CA ASP A 503 28.60 11.57 -1.74
C ASP A 503 29.06 10.67 -0.56
N GLU A 504 30.24 10.97 -0.01
CA GLU A 504 30.80 10.23 1.12
C GLU A 504 29.95 10.29 2.40
N THR A 505 29.21 11.37 2.62
CA THR A 505 28.34 11.52 3.79
C THR A 505 27.14 10.59 3.67
N THR A 506 26.51 10.58 2.51
CA THR A 506 25.40 9.69 2.16
C THR A 506 25.82 8.22 2.21
N LEU A 507 27.00 7.88 1.68
CA LEU A 507 27.53 6.51 1.72
C LEU A 507 27.66 6.00 3.17
N ARG A 508 28.21 6.80 4.08
CA ARG A 508 28.31 6.44 5.49
C ARG A 508 26.95 6.22 6.14
N TRP A 509 26.00 7.10 5.86
CA TRP A 509 24.65 6.98 6.37
C TRP A 509 23.95 5.71 5.85
N LEU A 510 24.05 5.40 4.56
CA LEU A 510 23.47 4.20 3.95
C LEU A 510 24.03 2.90 4.56
N GLU A 511 25.35 2.83 4.73
CA GLU A 511 26.02 1.67 5.35
C GLU A 511 25.53 1.44 6.80
N GLN A 512 25.30 2.50 7.56
CA GLN A 512 24.88 2.42 8.96
C GLN A 512 23.39 2.12 9.12
N THR A 513 22.53 2.66 8.25
CA THR A 513 21.08 2.63 8.43
C THR A 513 20.39 1.64 7.53
N ARG A 514 20.94 1.34 6.34
CA ARG A 514 20.31 0.52 5.29
C ARG A 514 21.23 -0.56 4.73
N GLY A 515 22.26 -0.93 5.44
CA GLY A 515 23.22 -1.97 5.05
C GLY A 515 22.64 -3.37 4.89
N TYR A 516 21.35 -3.59 5.19
CA TYR A 516 20.68 -4.86 4.94
C TYR A 516 20.39 -5.12 3.45
N TYR A 517 20.30 -4.09 2.61
CA TYR A 517 20.24 -4.25 1.16
C TYR A 517 21.65 -4.42 0.57
N PHE A 518 21.80 -5.40 -0.33
CA PHE A 518 23.07 -5.64 -1.02
C PHE A 518 23.62 -4.38 -1.68
N ILE A 519 22.80 -3.66 -2.42
CA ILE A 519 23.22 -2.46 -3.14
C ILE A 519 23.76 -1.39 -2.19
N ASN A 520 23.12 -1.17 -1.05
CA ASN A 520 23.53 -0.16 -0.07
C ASN A 520 24.84 -0.55 0.63
N ARG A 521 25.07 -1.85 0.88
CA ARG A 521 26.37 -2.33 1.42
C ARG A 521 27.51 -2.13 0.43
N GLN A 522 27.23 -2.27 -0.86
CA GLN A 522 28.25 -2.26 -1.90
C GLN A 522 28.34 -0.93 -2.66
N THR A 523 27.51 0.07 -2.33
CA THR A 523 27.45 1.34 -3.07
C THR A 523 28.81 2.07 -3.14
N ARG A 524 29.59 2.04 -2.06
CA ARG A 524 30.95 2.61 -2.04
C ARG A 524 31.87 1.92 -3.04
N GLN A 525 31.88 0.60 -3.07
CA GLN A 525 32.69 -0.18 -4.01
C GLN A 525 32.20 -0.01 -5.44
N LEU A 526 30.85 0.03 -5.64
CA LEU A 526 30.24 0.33 -6.92
C LEU A 526 30.71 1.68 -7.46
N LYS A 527 30.60 2.75 -6.66
CA LYS A 527 31.08 4.10 -7.01
C LYS A 527 32.56 4.08 -7.36
N SER A 528 33.38 3.49 -6.48
CA SER A 528 34.85 3.41 -6.70
C SER A 528 35.19 2.72 -8.02
N ARG A 529 34.56 1.59 -8.34
CA ARG A 529 34.81 0.84 -9.58
C ARG A 529 34.30 1.59 -10.82
N LEU A 530 33.14 2.23 -10.77
CA LEU A 530 32.64 3.04 -11.87
C LEU A 530 33.58 4.21 -12.18
N LEU A 531 34.03 4.92 -11.14
CA LEU A 531 34.95 6.04 -11.31
C LEU A 531 36.34 5.60 -11.76
N ALA A 532 36.80 4.39 -11.38
CA ALA A 532 38.05 3.80 -11.84
C ALA A 532 38.08 3.52 -13.36
N LEU A 533 36.90 3.39 -13.99
CA LEU A 533 36.84 3.29 -15.47
C LEU A 533 37.24 4.58 -16.19
N ASN A 534 37.36 5.68 -15.47
CA ASN A 534 37.79 6.99 -15.97
C ASN A 534 36.93 7.57 -17.11
N LYS A 535 35.71 7.07 -17.26
CA LYS A 535 34.74 7.51 -18.30
C LYS A 535 33.99 8.77 -17.91
N TRP A 536 33.80 9.04 -16.62
CA TRP A 536 32.96 10.12 -16.11
C TRP A 536 33.76 11.11 -15.24
N ALA A 537 33.31 12.37 -15.21
CA ALA A 537 33.84 13.44 -14.36
C ALA A 537 32.69 14.16 -13.63
N SER A 538 32.93 14.62 -12.41
CA SER A 538 31.94 15.36 -11.63
C SER A 538 31.56 16.69 -12.30
N LEU A 539 30.27 17.03 -12.29
CA LEU A 539 29.71 18.30 -12.79
C LEU A 539 29.68 19.41 -11.72
N GLY A 540 30.35 19.25 -10.62
CA GLY A 540 30.43 20.26 -9.57
C GLY A 540 30.12 19.67 -8.18
N ASP A 541 29.76 20.55 -7.25
CA ASP A 541 29.51 20.16 -5.87
C ASP A 541 28.28 19.25 -5.70
N PRO A 542 28.31 18.34 -4.70
CA PRO A 542 27.18 17.50 -4.37
C PRO A 542 25.92 18.30 -4.09
N ILE A 543 24.78 17.85 -4.61
CA ILE A 543 23.47 18.47 -4.41
C ILE A 543 22.79 17.82 -3.21
N GLN A 544 22.40 18.64 -2.22
CA GLN A 544 21.59 18.18 -1.10
C GLN A 544 20.20 17.82 -1.59
N VAL A 545 19.78 16.56 -1.43
CA VAL A 545 18.44 16.07 -1.79
C VAL A 545 17.56 15.83 -0.57
N ASP A 546 18.16 15.58 0.59
CA ASP A 546 17.49 15.60 1.89
C ASP A 546 18.49 15.88 3.03
N SER A 547 18.07 15.73 4.29
CA SER A 547 18.93 16.01 5.45
C SER A 547 20.18 15.14 5.52
N ASN A 548 20.14 13.92 4.99
CA ASN A 548 21.20 12.92 5.08
C ASN A 548 21.78 12.53 3.72
N GLU A 549 21.12 12.89 2.63
CA GLU A 549 21.49 12.47 1.27
C GLU A 549 21.95 13.63 0.42
N ARG A 550 23.12 13.45 -0.18
CA ARG A 550 23.71 14.34 -1.19
C ARG A 550 24.10 13.53 -2.41
N ILE A 551 23.78 14.05 -3.57
CA ILE A 551 24.01 13.41 -4.87
C ILE A 551 25.08 14.16 -5.65
N GLU A 552 26.08 13.44 -6.10
CA GLU A 552 27.06 13.91 -7.07
C GLU A 552 26.58 13.55 -8.48
N VAL A 553 26.63 14.52 -9.38
CA VAL A 553 26.30 14.36 -10.79
C VAL A 553 27.58 14.20 -11.59
N TYR A 554 27.68 13.13 -12.35
CA TYR A 554 28.82 12.84 -13.22
C TYR A 554 28.40 12.82 -14.68
N ALA A 555 29.19 13.40 -15.57
CA ALA A 555 29.01 13.35 -17.02
C ALA A 555 30.23 12.72 -17.70
N PRO A 556 30.12 12.19 -18.95
CA PRO A 556 31.24 11.64 -19.69
C PRO A 556 32.40 12.66 -19.86
N ARG A 557 33.62 12.19 -19.70
CA ARG A 557 34.84 13.05 -19.85
C ARG A 557 35.04 13.54 -21.27
N ASP A 558 34.75 12.70 -22.24
CA ASP A 558 34.98 13.00 -23.66
C ASP A 558 33.96 14.01 -24.22
N ALA A 559 32.98 14.39 -23.42
CA ALA A 559 31.97 15.38 -23.77
C ALA A 559 32.31 16.80 -23.30
N ARG A 560 33.49 16.98 -22.66
CA ARG A 560 34.08 18.25 -22.26
C ARG A 560 35.25 18.57 -23.20
#